data_92e26fac7ef4ec5c0d0e431621eb0b8c
#
_entry.id   92e26fac7ef4ec5c0d0e431621eb0b8c
#
_cell.length_a   1.000
_cell.length_b   1.000
_cell.length_c   1.000
_cell.angle_alpha   90.00
_cell.angle_beta   90.00
_cell.angle_gamma   90.00
#
_symmetry.space_group_name_H-M   'P 1'
#
loop_
_entity.id
_entity.type
_entity.pdbx_description
1 polymer ?
#
loop_
_entity_poly.entity_id
_entity_poly.type
_entity_poly.pdbx_seq_one_letter_code
_entity_poly.pdbx_strand_id
1 'polypeptide(L)'
;MYKLLIVEDEVWEREGLADFLDWPELDIEVVGTAANGIQGIKMAKEYLPDIIMTDIRMPMMDGLQLSKEVKEFLPNCRIIIITGYDDFKYAKDAIHIGVYDYLLKPVQKQQLLNAINRTITAIRRETRQEEYVDNLKTQLTEQVYKERERFLLGIL
;
A
#
# COMPACT_ATOMS: atom_id res chain seq x y z
N MET A 1 -2.57 2.16 13.26
CA MET A 1 -3.48 1.61 12.21
C MET A 1 -2.89 1.86 10.83
N TYR A 2 -3.09 0.92 9.92
CA TYR A 2 -2.75 1.10 8.52
C TYR A 2 -3.81 1.96 7.84
N LYS A 3 -3.38 2.87 6.98
CA LYS A 3 -4.27 3.79 6.29
C LYS A 3 -4.70 3.22 4.95
N LEU A 4 -5.99 3.15 4.72
CA LEU A 4 -6.60 2.67 3.49
C LEU A 4 -7.32 3.80 2.76
N LEU A 5 -7.02 3.96 1.48
CA LEU A 5 -7.76 4.84 0.56
C LEU A 5 -8.54 3.96 -0.42
N ILE A 6 -9.82 4.26 -0.59
CA ILE A 6 -10.70 3.58 -1.55
C ILE A 6 -10.99 4.53 -2.71
N VAL A 7 -10.76 4.07 -3.94
CA VAL A 7 -11.04 4.84 -5.16
C VAL A 7 -12.00 4.05 -6.04
N GLU A 8 -13.22 4.55 -6.18
CA GLU A 8 -14.31 3.89 -6.91
C GLU A 8 -15.29 4.95 -7.41
N ASP A 9 -15.58 4.98 -8.70
CA ASP A 9 -16.47 5.99 -9.29
C ASP A 9 -17.96 5.73 -9.00
N GLU A 10 -18.35 4.46 -8.80
CA GLU A 10 -19.73 4.11 -8.46
C GLU A 10 -20.01 4.34 -6.98
N VAL A 11 -20.96 5.23 -6.67
CA VAL A 11 -21.29 5.61 -5.29
C VAL A 11 -21.65 4.42 -4.42
N TRP A 12 -22.50 3.51 -4.91
CA TRP A 12 -22.94 2.35 -4.17
C TRP A 12 -21.81 1.37 -3.88
N GLU A 13 -20.94 1.14 -4.86
CA GLU A 13 -19.78 0.27 -4.70
C GLU A 13 -18.74 0.89 -3.76
N ARG A 14 -18.52 2.19 -3.86
CA ARG A 14 -17.60 2.93 -2.99
C ARG A 14 -18.03 2.89 -1.53
N GLU A 15 -19.29 3.19 -1.26
CA GLU A 15 -19.86 3.11 0.08
C GLU A 15 -19.90 1.66 0.58
N GLY A 16 -20.24 0.74 -0.30
CA GLY A 16 -20.25 -0.69 0.00
C GLY A 16 -18.87 -1.20 0.43
N LEU A 17 -17.81 -0.82 -0.24
CA LEU A 17 -16.45 -1.20 0.15
C LEU A 17 -16.05 -0.59 1.50
N ALA A 18 -16.41 0.65 1.75
CA ALA A 18 -16.10 1.31 3.02
C ALA A 18 -16.75 0.62 4.21
N ASP A 19 -17.91 -0.02 4.00
CA ASP A 19 -18.67 -0.73 5.04
C ASP A 19 -18.55 -2.26 4.96
N PHE A 20 -17.81 -2.78 4.01
CA PHE A 20 -17.79 -4.22 3.68
C PHE A 20 -17.17 -5.07 4.78
N LEU A 21 -16.11 -4.59 5.41
CA LEU A 21 -15.40 -5.25 6.50
C LEU A 21 -15.39 -4.32 7.73
N ASP A 22 -15.17 -4.92 8.88
CA ASP A 22 -14.86 -4.15 10.10
C ASP A 22 -13.38 -3.75 10.06
N TRP A 23 -13.10 -2.66 9.38
CA TRP A 23 -11.75 -2.17 9.14
C TRP A 23 -10.95 -1.93 10.43
N PRO A 24 -11.52 -1.30 11.47
CA PRO A 24 -10.78 -1.12 12.74
C PRO A 24 -10.36 -2.43 13.40
N GLU A 25 -11.16 -3.48 13.31
CA GLU A 25 -10.78 -4.81 13.82
C GLU A 25 -9.55 -5.38 13.10
N LEU A 26 -9.33 -4.99 11.85
CA LEU A 26 -8.18 -5.40 11.04
C LEU A 26 -6.98 -4.46 11.21
N ASP A 27 -7.02 -3.55 12.15
CA ASP A 27 -6.02 -2.51 12.35
C ASP A 27 -5.89 -1.57 11.14
N ILE A 28 -7.02 -1.28 10.51
CA ILE A 28 -7.12 -0.42 9.33
C ILE A 28 -8.04 0.77 9.60
N GLU A 29 -7.60 1.94 9.18
CA GLU A 29 -8.40 3.17 9.14
C GLU A 29 -8.66 3.53 7.67
N VAL A 30 -9.92 3.64 7.29
CA VAL A 30 -10.29 4.19 5.97
C VAL A 30 -10.13 5.70 6.04
N VAL A 31 -9.04 6.21 5.52
CA VAL A 31 -8.71 7.65 5.61
C VAL A 31 -9.46 8.50 4.60
N GLY A 32 -9.98 7.89 3.56
CA GLY A 32 -10.77 8.61 2.58
C GLY A 32 -11.33 7.69 1.50
N THR A 33 -12.30 8.24 0.77
CA THR A 33 -12.87 7.62 -0.41
C THR A 33 -12.87 8.62 -1.56
N ALA A 34 -12.43 8.22 -2.74
CA ALA A 34 -12.34 9.07 -3.91
C ALA A 34 -13.25 8.54 -5.03
N ALA A 35 -13.82 9.44 -5.81
CA ALA A 35 -14.76 9.12 -6.88
C ALA A 35 -14.08 8.96 -8.25
N ASN A 36 -12.81 9.29 -8.35
CA ASN A 36 -12.03 9.17 -9.61
C ASN A 36 -10.53 9.17 -9.29
N GLY A 37 -9.73 8.87 -10.31
CA GLY A 37 -8.28 8.77 -10.16
C GLY A 37 -7.61 10.09 -9.79
N ILE A 38 -8.09 11.22 -10.30
CA ILE A 38 -7.52 12.54 -10.00
C ILE A 38 -7.72 12.89 -8.51
N GLN A 39 -8.93 12.68 -8.01
CA GLN A 39 -9.22 12.84 -6.59
C GLN A 39 -8.42 11.85 -5.74
N GLY A 40 -8.25 10.63 -6.23
CA GLY A 40 -7.43 9.60 -5.60
C GLY A 40 -5.98 10.02 -5.43
N ILE A 41 -5.35 10.60 -6.47
CA ILE A 41 -3.99 11.14 -6.38
C ILE A 41 -3.90 12.25 -5.34
N LYS A 42 -4.85 13.17 -5.35
CA LYS A 42 -4.89 14.27 -4.39
C LYS A 42 -4.97 13.77 -2.96
N MET A 43 -5.85 12.83 -2.70
CA MET A 43 -6.01 12.22 -1.38
C MET A 43 -4.78 11.39 -0.97
N ALA A 44 -4.17 10.67 -1.91
CA ALA A 44 -2.95 9.92 -1.64
C ALA A 44 -1.79 10.81 -1.22
N LYS A 45 -1.66 11.99 -1.81
CA LYS A 45 -0.66 12.98 -1.41
C LYS A 45 -0.93 13.58 -0.04
N GLU A 46 -2.20 13.76 0.30
CA GLU A 46 -2.62 14.35 1.59
C GLU A 46 -2.49 13.35 2.75
N TYR A 47 -2.99 12.13 2.56
CA TYR A 47 -3.10 11.14 3.64
C TYR A 47 -1.96 10.13 3.68
N LEU A 48 -1.20 9.98 2.62
CA LEU A 48 -0.09 9.03 2.50
C LEU A 48 -0.51 7.60 2.91
N PRO A 49 -1.48 7.00 2.20
CA PRO A 49 -2.02 5.70 2.59
C PRO A 49 -0.99 4.58 2.45
N ASP A 50 -1.14 3.55 3.28
CA ASP A 50 -0.37 2.32 3.20
C ASP A 50 -0.93 1.38 2.14
N ILE A 51 -2.26 1.43 1.96
CA ILE A 51 -3.01 0.57 1.04
C ILE A 51 -3.98 1.43 0.24
N ILE A 52 -4.06 1.18 -1.06
CA ILE A 52 -5.08 1.76 -1.93
C ILE A 52 -5.86 0.61 -2.58
N MET A 53 -7.19 0.63 -2.46
CA MET A 53 -8.08 -0.21 -3.24
C MET A 53 -8.72 0.64 -4.32
N THR A 54 -8.58 0.24 -5.58
CA THR A 54 -9.10 1.02 -6.72
C THR A 54 -9.71 0.14 -7.79
N ASP A 55 -10.75 0.64 -8.46
CA ASP A 55 -11.22 0.08 -9.71
C ASP A 55 -10.28 0.49 -10.86
N ILE A 56 -10.38 -0.18 -12.00
CA ILE A 56 -9.63 0.16 -13.22
C ILE A 56 -10.36 1.24 -14.02
N ARG A 57 -11.58 0.96 -14.46
CA ARG A 57 -12.32 1.87 -15.32
C ARG A 57 -13.02 2.97 -14.53
N MET A 58 -12.45 4.14 -14.62
CA MET A 58 -12.98 5.35 -13.99
C MET A 58 -12.84 6.54 -14.93
N PRO A 59 -13.71 7.56 -14.83
CA PRO A 59 -13.56 8.78 -15.62
C PRO A 59 -12.25 9.50 -15.33
N MET A 60 -11.73 10.19 -16.29
CA MET A 60 -10.54 11.06 -16.25
C MET A 60 -9.21 10.32 -16.09
N MET A 61 -9.07 9.46 -15.09
CA MET A 61 -7.87 8.68 -14.84
C MET A 61 -8.27 7.28 -14.39
N ASP A 62 -7.81 6.25 -15.10
CA ASP A 62 -8.09 4.86 -14.71
C ASP A 62 -7.23 4.40 -13.52
N GLY A 63 -7.61 3.24 -12.95
CA GLY A 63 -6.92 2.72 -11.78
C GLY A 63 -5.49 2.28 -12.02
N LEU A 64 -5.14 1.89 -13.25
CA LEU A 64 -3.77 1.51 -13.61
C LEU A 64 -2.87 2.75 -13.68
N GLN A 65 -3.36 3.82 -14.27
CA GLN A 65 -2.64 5.09 -14.32
C GLN A 65 -2.49 5.69 -12.92
N LEU A 66 -3.55 5.65 -12.11
CA LEU A 66 -3.50 6.02 -10.69
C LEU A 66 -2.40 5.25 -9.95
N SER A 67 -2.37 3.93 -10.12
CA SER A 67 -1.40 3.06 -9.48
C SER A 67 0.03 3.41 -9.88
N LYS A 68 0.26 3.66 -11.15
CA LYS A 68 1.57 4.04 -11.67
C LYS A 68 2.04 5.36 -11.06
N GLU A 69 1.18 6.37 -11.02
CA GLU A 69 1.52 7.67 -10.45
C GLU A 69 1.75 7.61 -8.94
N VAL A 70 0.91 6.87 -8.22
CA VAL A 70 1.10 6.69 -6.76
C VAL A 70 2.44 6.02 -6.46
N LYS A 71 2.84 5.03 -7.23
CA LYS A 71 4.13 4.35 -7.06
C LYS A 71 5.33 5.28 -7.23
N GLU A 72 5.20 6.36 -7.97
CA GLU A 72 6.27 7.35 -8.16
C GLU A 72 6.57 8.13 -6.87
N PHE A 73 5.56 8.47 -6.07
CA PHE A 73 5.75 9.24 -4.83
C PHE A 73 5.52 8.42 -3.54
N LEU A 74 4.86 7.27 -3.64
CA LEU A 74 4.68 6.32 -2.53
C LEU A 74 5.06 4.91 -3.01
N PRO A 75 6.35 4.62 -3.20
CA PRO A 75 6.78 3.35 -3.77
C PRO A 75 6.42 2.13 -2.91
N ASN A 76 6.24 2.31 -1.62
CA ASN A 76 5.89 1.23 -0.70
C ASN A 76 4.38 1.06 -0.49
N CYS A 77 3.55 1.92 -1.07
CA CYS A 77 2.10 1.77 -1.01
C CYS A 77 1.66 0.49 -1.73
N ARG A 78 0.84 -0.31 -1.07
CA ARG A 78 0.29 -1.54 -1.63
C ARG A 78 -1.03 -1.21 -2.34
N ILE A 79 -1.13 -1.60 -3.59
CA ILE A 79 -2.31 -1.32 -4.42
C ILE A 79 -3.04 -2.62 -4.70
N ILE A 80 -4.32 -2.64 -4.38
CA ILE A 80 -5.23 -3.74 -4.65
C ILE A 80 -6.24 -3.26 -5.69
N ILE A 81 -6.26 -3.92 -6.83
CA ILE A 81 -7.24 -3.66 -7.89
C ILE A 81 -8.49 -4.48 -7.63
N ILE A 82 -9.66 -3.84 -7.65
CA ILE A 82 -10.95 -4.52 -7.55
C ILE A 82 -11.79 -4.07 -8.75
N THR A 83 -12.03 -4.98 -9.69
CA THR A 83 -12.67 -4.63 -10.96
C THR A 83 -13.65 -5.71 -11.44
N GLY A 84 -14.67 -5.29 -12.20
CA GLY A 84 -15.58 -6.17 -12.90
C GLY A 84 -15.06 -6.70 -14.23
N TYR A 85 -13.87 -6.28 -14.63
CA TYR A 85 -13.31 -6.60 -15.94
C TYR A 85 -12.24 -7.68 -15.82
N ASP A 86 -12.59 -8.90 -16.29
CA ASP A 86 -11.65 -10.00 -16.43
C ASP A 86 -10.96 -9.90 -17.79
N ASP A 87 -10.07 -8.92 -17.93
CA ASP A 87 -9.28 -8.69 -19.13
C ASP A 87 -7.82 -9.02 -18.84
N PHE A 88 -7.30 -9.98 -19.58
CA PHE A 88 -5.91 -10.40 -19.47
C PHE A 88 -4.93 -9.23 -19.63
N LYS A 89 -5.25 -8.29 -20.51
CA LYS A 89 -4.43 -7.10 -20.74
C LYS A 89 -4.34 -6.23 -19.48
N TYR A 90 -5.46 -5.99 -18.80
CA TYR A 90 -5.46 -5.21 -17.56
C TYR A 90 -4.67 -5.91 -16.46
N ALA A 91 -4.85 -7.22 -16.31
CA ALA A 91 -4.11 -7.99 -15.32
C ALA A 91 -2.61 -7.97 -15.60
N LYS A 92 -2.20 -8.09 -16.86
CA LYS A 92 -0.80 -8.01 -17.29
C LYS A 92 -0.20 -6.64 -17.00
N ASP A 93 -0.92 -5.57 -17.34
CA ASP A 93 -0.47 -4.20 -17.09
C ASP A 93 -0.37 -3.92 -15.58
N ALA A 94 -1.30 -4.44 -14.79
CA ALA A 94 -1.28 -4.33 -13.33
C ALA A 94 -0.03 -4.98 -12.72
N ILE A 95 0.32 -6.17 -13.18
CA ILE A 95 1.55 -6.87 -12.75
C ILE A 95 2.79 -6.04 -13.12
N HIS A 96 2.82 -5.48 -14.29
CA HIS A 96 3.92 -4.64 -14.78
C HIS A 96 4.12 -3.37 -13.94
N ILE A 97 3.03 -2.75 -13.51
CA ILE A 97 3.06 -1.57 -12.65
C ILE A 97 3.48 -1.92 -11.22
N GLY A 98 3.27 -3.16 -10.80
CA GLY A 98 3.59 -3.63 -9.47
C GLY A 98 2.45 -3.49 -8.47
N VAL A 99 1.20 -3.67 -8.91
CA VAL A 99 0.07 -3.78 -7.99
C VAL A 99 0.22 -5.05 -7.15
N TYR A 100 -0.26 -4.99 -5.92
CA TYR A 100 -0.07 -6.09 -4.99
C TYR A 100 -1.06 -7.23 -5.19
N ASP A 101 -2.31 -6.89 -5.49
CA ASP A 101 -3.36 -7.90 -5.69
C ASP A 101 -4.38 -7.42 -6.73
N TYR A 102 -5.11 -8.36 -7.32
CA TYR A 102 -6.09 -8.12 -8.37
C TYR A 102 -7.31 -9.00 -8.12
N LEU A 103 -8.42 -8.40 -7.71
CA LEU A 103 -9.66 -9.10 -7.37
C LEU A 103 -10.77 -8.77 -8.36
N LEU A 104 -11.54 -9.78 -8.73
CA LEU A 104 -12.70 -9.62 -9.63
C LEU A 104 -13.99 -9.42 -8.84
N LYS A 105 -14.83 -8.51 -9.31
CA LYS A 105 -16.19 -8.34 -8.81
C LYS A 105 -17.11 -9.44 -9.35
N PRO A 106 -18.09 -9.88 -8.57
CA PRO A 106 -18.42 -9.50 -7.20
C PRO A 106 -17.42 -10.07 -6.20
N VAL A 107 -16.87 -9.20 -5.36
CA VAL A 107 -15.87 -9.61 -4.37
C VAL A 107 -16.55 -10.33 -3.20
N GLN A 108 -16.10 -11.53 -2.89
CA GLN A 108 -16.54 -12.25 -1.71
C GLN A 108 -15.80 -11.73 -0.47
N LYS A 109 -16.51 -11.67 0.65
CA LYS A 109 -15.98 -11.17 1.91
C LYS A 109 -14.68 -11.86 2.33
N GLN A 110 -14.66 -13.20 2.27
CA GLN A 110 -13.50 -14.00 2.63
C GLN A 110 -12.31 -13.73 1.70
N GLN A 111 -12.57 -13.53 0.42
CA GLN A 111 -11.54 -13.24 -0.58
C GLN A 111 -10.86 -11.88 -0.31
N LEU A 112 -11.65 -10.86 -0.03
CA LEU A 112 -11.13 -9.55 0.33
C LEU A 112 -10.37 -9.60 1.67
N LEU A 113 -10.93 -10.28 2.67
CA LEU A 113 -10.28 -10.46 3.96
C LEU A 113 -8.91 -11.13 3.83
N ASN A 114 -8.82 -12.17 3.02
CA ASN A 114 -7.55 -12.86 2.76
C ASN A 114 -6.53 -11.93 2.07
N ALA A 115 -6.97 -11.15 1.09
CA ALA A 115 -6.12 -10.19 0.40
C ALA A 115 -5.59 -9.11 1.35
N ILE A 116 -6.43 -8.57 2.20
CA ILE A 116 -6.04 -7.57 3.21
C ILE A 116 -5.06 -8.16 4.22
N ASN A 117 -5.31 -9.37 4.71
CA ASN A 117 -4.40 -10.02 5.65
C ASN A 117 -3.01 -10.28 5.04
N ARG A 118 -2.96 -10.72 3.77
CA ARG A 118 -1.68 -10.87 3.05
C ARG A 118 -0.96 -9.55 2.92
N THR A 119 -1.69 -8.50 2.59
CA THR A 119 -1.13 -7.16 2.41
C THR A 119 -0.52 -6.63 3.71
N ILE A 120 -1.26 -6.72 4.80
CA ILE A 120 -0.78 -6.28 6.13
C ILE A 120 0.45 -7.10 6.55
N THR A 121 0.43 -8.40 6.34
CA THR A 121 1.57 -9.27 6.65
C THR A 121 2.81 -8.86 5.86
N ALA A 122 2.66 -8.54 4.59
CA ALA A 122 3.76 -8.07 3.74
C ALA A 122 4.32 -6.72 4.23
N ILE A 123 3.46 -5.78 4.59
CA ILE A 123 3.88 -4.49 5.13
C ILE A 123 4.65 -4.67 6.45
N ARG A 124 4.16 -5.51 7.34
CA ARG A 124 4.82 -5.79 8.62
C ARG A 124 6.19 -6.41 8.46
N ARG A 125 6.36 -7.36 7.52
CA ARG A 125 7.64 -7.98 7.21
C ARG A 125 8.64 -6.96 6.69
N GLU A 126 8.22 -6.12 5.77
CA GLU A 126 9.07 -5.06 5.20
C GLU A 126 9.53 -4.09 6.28
N THR A 127 8.62 -3.62 7.13
CA THR A 127 8.95 -2.74 8.26
C THR A 127 9.95 -3.40 9.22
N ARG A 128 9.76 -4.68 9.57
CA ARG A 128 10.69 -5.42 10.43
C ARG A 128 12.07 -5.54 9.82
N GLN A 129 12.16 -5.81 8.52
CA GLN A 129 13.44 -5.90 7.81
C GLN A 129 14.16 -4.55 7.80
N GLU A 130 13.46 -3.46 7.56
CA GLU A 130 14.01 -2.12 7.59
C GLU A 130 14.53 -1.76 8.99
N GLU A 131 13.77 -2.02 10.04
CA GLU A 131 14.17 -1.82 11.43
C GLU A 131 15.41 -2.65 11.79
N TYR A 132 15.45 -3.90 11.37
CA TYR A 132 16.59 -4.79 11.61
C TYR A 132 17.86 -4.26 10.93
N VAL A 133 17.77 -3.85 9.68
CA VAL A 133 18.90 -3.28 8.93
C VAL A 133 19.36 -1.98 9.56
N ASP A 134 18.46 -1.10 9.95
CA ASP A 134 18.79 0.17 10.61
C ASP A 134 19.47 -0.05 11.96
N ASN A 135 19.00 -1.01 12.75
CA ASN A 135 19.64 -1.40 14.01
C ASN A 135 21.06 -1.94 13.80
N LEU A 136 21.26 -2.78 12.78
CA LEU A 136 22.59 -3.27 12.41
C LEU A 136 23.52 -2.14 12.01
N LYS A 137 23.06 -1.20 11.20
CA LYS A 137 23.84 -0.03 10.80
C LYS A 137 24.24 0.83 11.99
N THR A 138 23.31 1.07 12.91
CA THR A 138 23.57 1.82 14.14
C THR A 138 24.62 1.11 15.01
N GLN A 139 24.50 -0.20 15.22
CA GLN A 139 25.47 -0.98 15.99
C GLN A 139 26.86 -0.93 15.35
N LEU A 140 26.96 -1.09 14.03
CA LEU A 140 28.23 -1.00 13.32
C LEU A 140 28.88 0.39 13.44
N THR A 141 28.09 1.43 13.33
CA THR A 141 28.56 2.82 13.49
C THR A 141 29.10 3.06 14.90
N GLU A 142 28.40 2.62 15.92
CA GLU A 142 28.84 2.72 17.31
C GLU A 142 30.13 1.94 17.56
N GLN A 143 30.25 0.74 17.02
CA GLN A 143 31.44 -0.09 17.17
C GLN A 143 32.65 0.56 16.49
N VAL A 144 32.49 1.06 15.28
CA VAL A 144 33.56 1.78 14.58
C VAL A 144 33.99 3.03 15.36
N TYR A 145 33.05 3.77 15.90
CA TYR A 145 33.34 4.94 16.72
C TYR A 145 34.14 4.57 17.97
N LYS A 146 33.77 3.52 18.67
CA LYS A 146 34.50 3.04 19.86
C LYS A 146 35.92 2.58 19.54
N GLU A 147 36.10 1.85 18.46
CA GLU A 147 37.43 1.41 18.01
C GLU A 147 38.32 2.60 17.65
N ARG A 148 37.77 3.58 16.98
CA ARG A 148 38.47 4.81 16.61
C ARG A 148 38.88 5.60 17.84
N GLU A 149 38.02 5.70 18.84
CA GLU A 149 38.30 6.36 20.10
C GLU A 149 39.40 5.63 20.88
N ARG A 150 39.35 4.31 20.93
CA ARG A 150 40.42 3.49 21.53
C ARG A 150 41.75 3.73 20.86
N PHE A 151 41.78 3.77 19.55
CA PHE A 151 43.00 4.03 18.79
C PHE A 151 43.58 5.40 19.11
N LEU A 152 42.75 6.44 19.18
CA LEU A 152 43.19 7.81 19.50
C LEU A 152 43.72 7.94 20.95
N LEU A 153 43.18 7.15 21.87
CA LEU A 153 43.61 7.10 23.27
C LEU A 153 44.79 6.15 23.52
N GLY A 154 45.27 5.45 22.48
CA GLY A 154 46.35 4.47 22.62
C GLY A 154 45.95 3.17 23.34
N ILE A 155 44.68 2.87 23.42
CA ILE A 155 44.14 1.67 24.05
C ILE A 155 43.88 0.64 22.95
N LEU A 156 44.59 -0.47 22.99
CA LEU A 156 44.42 -1.57 22.04
C LEU A 156 43.46 -2.64 22.57
#